data_ff9e94c1fb7196eafefa35dd43d86daa
#
_entry.id   ff9e94c1fb7196eafefa35dd43d86daa
#
_cell.length_a   1.000
_cell.length_b   1.000
_cell.length_c   1.000
_cell.angle_alpha   90.00
_cell.angle_beta   90.00
_cell.angle_gamma   90.00
#
_symmetry.space_group_name_H-M   'P 1'
#
loop_
_entity.id
_entity.type
_entity.pdbx_description
1 polymer ?
#
loop_
_entity_poly.entity_id
_entity_poly.type
_entity_poly.pdbx_seq_one_letter_code
_entity_poly.pdbx_strand_id
1 'polypeptide(L)'
;MKWVTREHPRVDRVACPWLIERFVDKEAEFLYVANDAVAGEAKRVGATPYDIKDVALGHHGKECSFDAFVHTYALGKDPAMAYMAKVIRGADTDDKDLTPESRGVEALLDGVRALHHPNDQEQRRASRPILDALYAYCQSKVRAA
;
A
#
# COMPACT_ATOMS: atom_id res chain seq x y z
N MET A 1 12.97 -6.05 -8.93
CA MET A 1 13.51 -5.91 -7.55
C MET A 1 12.68 -6.72 -6.58
N LYS A 2 13.28 -7.08 -5.47
CA LYS A 2 12.57 -7.78 -4.39
C LYS A 2 12.17 -6.80 -3.30
N TRP A 3 10.96 -6.98 -2.80
CA TRP A 3 10.36 -6.16 -1.75
C TRP A 3 9.84 -7.08 -0.66
N VAL A 4 10.05 -6.74 0.61
CA VAL A 4 9.68 -7.61 1.72
C VAL A 4 8.96 -6.85 2.83
N THR A 5 7.89 -7.45 3.36
CA THR A 5 7.13 -6.91 4.48
C THR A 5 6.56 -8.04 5.34
N ARG A 6 5.79 -7.68 6.34
CA ARG A 6 5.13 -8.62 7.24
C ARG A 6 4.03 -9.40 6.52
N GLU A 7 3.92 -10.68 6.83
CA GLU A 7 2.84 -11.54 6.34
C GLU A 7 1.47 -11.06 6.80
N HIS A 8 0.42 -11.57 6.17
CA HIS A 8 -0.98 -11.25 6.44
C HIS A 8 -1.27 -9.75 6.30
N PRO A 9 -1.02 -9.17 5.10
CA PRO A 9 -1.09 -7.74 4.89
C PRO A 9 -2.50 -7.18 5.07
N ARG A 10 -2.57 -5.96 5.59
CA ARG A 10 -3.78 -5.15 5.61
C ARG A 10 -3.66 -4.04 4.57
N VAL A 11 -4.35 -2.93 4.76
CA VAL A 11 -4.52 -1.86 3.76
C VAL A 11 -3.21 -1.46 3.08
N ASP A 12 -2.25 -0.99 3.85
CA ASP A 12 -1.04 -0.38 3.33
C ASP A 12 -0.13 -1.40 2.63
N ARG A 13 -0.06 -2.61 3.16
CA ARG A 13 0.78 -3.68 2.62
C ARG A 13 0.21 -4.36 1.38
N VAL A 14 -1.00 -3.97 0.93
CA VAL A 14 -1.51 -4.31 -0.40
C VAL A 14 -1.55 -3.10 -1.33
N ALA A 15 -1.74 -1.90 -0.79
CA ALA A 15 -1.71 -0.66 -1.56
C ALA A 15 -0.29 -0.33 -2.04
N CYS A 16 0.72 -0.50 -1.20
CA CYS A 16 2.12 -0.26 -1.60
C CYS A 16 2.58 -1.16 -2.75
N PRO A 17 2.35 -2.48 -2.76
CA PRO A 17 2.66 -3.31 -3.93
C PRO A 17 1.97 -2.85 -5.21
N TRP A 18 0.73 -2.42 -5.13
CA TRP A 18 0.02 -1.86 -6.29
C TRP A 18 0.76 -0.65 -6.87
N LEU A 19 1.16 0.28 -5.99
CA LEU A 19 1.90 1.48 -6.39
C LEU A 19 3.25 1.11 -7.00
N ILE A 20 3.97 0.19 -6.36
CA ILE A 20 5.28 -0.29 -6.81
C ILE A 20 5.18 -0.87 -8.22
N GLU A 21 4.28 -1.83 -8.43
CA GLU A 21 4.13 -2.50 -9.73
C GLU A 21 3.77 -1.52 -10.84
N ARG A 22 2.97 -0.53 -10.52
CA ARG A 22 2.43 0.39 -11.52
C ARG A 22 3.36 1.56 -11.85
N PHE A 23 4.10 2.06 -10.87
CA PHE A 23 4.83 3.31 -11.00
C PHE A 23 6.34 3.21 -10.73
N VAL A 24 6.80 2.16 -10.11
CA VAL A 24 8.20 2.04 -9.65
C VAL A 24 8.92 0.88 -10.31
N ASP A 25 8.35 -0.33 -10.28
CA ASP A 25 9.02 -1.55 -10.71
C ASP A 25 8.00 -2.56 -11.23
N LYS A 26 7.89 -2.65 -12.55
CA LYS A 26 6.93 -3.56 -13.21
C LYS A 26 7.24 -5.04 -12.98
N GLU A 27 8.49 -5.37 -12.65
CA GLU A 27 8.96 -6.73 -12.40
C GLU A 27 9.16 -7.01 -10.92
N ALA A 28 8.47 -6.27 -10.05
CA ALA A 28 8.58 -6.42 -8.61
C ALA A 28 8.17 -7.80 -8.14
N GLU A 29 8.97 -8.37 -7.24
CA GLU A 29 8.65 -9.58 -6.50
C GLU A 29 8.38 -9.21 -5.04
N PHE A 30 7.29 -9.72 -4.49
CA PHE A 30 6.88 -9.41 -3.12
C PHE A 30 7.03 -10.63 -2.22
N LEU A 31 7.70 -10.43 -1.09
CA LEU A 31 7.95 -11.45 -0.08
C LEU A 31 7.21 -11.07 1.20
N TYR A 32 6.53 -12.03 1.79
CA TYR A 32 5.80 -11.87 3.04
C TYR A 32 6.37 -12.83 4.07
N VAL A 33 6.86 -12.30 5.16
CA VAL A 33 7.50 -13.09 6.22
C VAL A 33 7.01 -12.63 7.60
N ALA A 34 7.31 -13.41 8.62
CA ALA A 34 6.96 -13.04 10.00
C ALA A 34 7.55 -11.65 10.34
N ASN A 35 6.87 -10.90 11.19
CA ASN A 35 7.25 -9.52 11.52
C ASN A 35 8.70 -9.39 11.99
N ASP A 36 9.18 -10.31 12.81
CA ASP A 36 10.55 -10.30 13.34
C ASP A 36 11.59 -10.81 12.34
N ALA A 37 11.17 -11.39 11.21
CA ALA A 37 12.04 -11.92 10.18
C ALA A 37 12.31 -10.94 9.03
N VAL A 38 11.59 -9.81 8.93
CA VAL A 38 11.65 -8.91 7.78
C VAL A 38 13.06 -8.35 7.57
N ALA A 39 13.68 -7.81 8.61
CA ALA A 39 15.01 -7.21 8.49
C ALA A 39 16.08 -8.24 8.06
N GLY A 40 16.05 -9.44 8.63
CA GLY A 40 16.98 -10.51 8.27
C GLY A 40 16.78 -11.01 6.86
N GLU A 41 15.53 -11.21 6.44
CA GLU A 41 15.20 -11.64 5.08
C GLU A 41 15.58 -10.59 4.04
N ALA A 42 15.36 -9.31 4.35
CA ALA A 42 15.77 -8.20 3.46
C ALA A 42 17.27 -8.27 3.16
N LYS A 43 18.09 -8.49 4.18
CA LYS A 43 19.54 -8.63 4.01
C LYS A 43 19.91 -9.92 3.28
N ARG A 44 19.25 -11.04 3.63
CA ARG A 44 19.58 -12.36 3.07
C ARG A 44 19.39 -12.42 1.57
N VAL A 45 18.30 -11.82 1.04
CA VAL A 45 17.94 -11.92 -0.37
C VAL A 45 18.11 -10.62 -1.16
N GLY A 46 18.60 -9.56 -0.51
CA GLY A 46 18.74 -8.25 -1.17
C GLY A 46 17.40 -7.59 -1.48
N ALA A 47 16.42 -7.73 -0.58
CA ALA A 47 15.11 -7.12 -0.74
C ALA A 47 15.01 -5.78 -0.01
N THR A 48 14.15 -4.90 -0.51
CA THR A 48 13.86 -3.63 0.15
C THR A 48 12.70 -3.82 1.13
N PRO A 49 12.89 -3.55 2.42
CA PRO A 49 11.80 -3.65 3.40
C PRO A 49 10.87 -2.44 3.32
N TYR A 50 9.58 -2.70 3.56
CA TYR A 50 8.58 -1.62 3.61
C TYR A 50 7.51 -1.94 4.65
N ASP A 51 6.83 -0.92 5.12
CA ASP A 51 5.74 -0.97 6.10
C ASP A 51 6.09 -1.78 7.34
N ILE A 52 7.31 -1.56 7.84
CA ILE A 52 7.76 -2.01 9.14
C ILE A 52 8.39 -0.83 9.89
N LYS A 53 8.63 -1.03 11.17
CA LYS A 53 9.23 -0.03 12.04
C LYS A 53 10.68 0.28 11.64
N ASP A 54 11.06 1.53 11.75
CA ASP A 54 12.45 2.00 11.58
C ASP A 54 13.04 1.80 10.17
N VAL A 55 12.20 1.82 9.13
CA VAL A 55 12.67 1.86 7.75
C VAL A 55 12.16 3.10 7.03
N ALA A 56 12.87 3.53 5.98
CA ALA A 56 12.52 4.72 5.21
C ALA A 56 11.11 4.62 4.60
N LEU A 57 10.72 3.45 4.11
CA LEU A 57 9.43 3.20 3.49
C LEU A 57 8.42 2.63 4.50
N GLY A 58 8.48 3.12 5.74
CA GLY A 58 7.54 2.81 6.81
C GLY A 58 6.67 4.00 7.18
N HIS A 59 5.97 3.89 8.30
CA HIS A 59 5.16 4.98 8.83
C HIS A 59 6.05 6.09 9.41
N HIS A 60 5.67 7.35 9.16
CA HIS A 60 6.37 8.52 9.68
C HIS A 60 5.35 9.53 10.22
N GLY A 61 5.28 9.66 11.54
CA GLY A 61 4.30 10.52 12.20
C GLY A 61 2.88 10.04 11.90
N LYS A 62 2.05 10.91 11.31
CA LYS A 62 0.68 10.58 10.91
C LYS A 62 0.59 9.91 9.54
N GLU A 63 1.68 9.90 8.79
CA GLU A 63 1.69 9.37 7.44
C GLU A 63 1.98 7.87 7.43
N CYS A 64 1.33 7.14 6.52
CA CYS A 64 1.53 5.71 6.36
C CYS A 64 2.62 5.41 5.32
N SER A 65 2.92 4.13 5.11
CA SER A 65 3.97 3.73 4.17
C SER A 65 3.63 4.10 2.72
N PHE A 66 2.37 4.11 2.35
CA PHE A 66 1.94 4.59 1.04
C PHE A 66 2.39 6.03 0.79
N ASP A 67 2.23 6.90 1.79
CA ASP A 67 2.75 8.28 1.72
C ASP A 67 4.26 8.31 1.52
N ALA A 68 5.01 7.45 2.22
CA ALA A 68 6.46 7.37 2.07
C ALA A 68 6.87 7.01 0.63
N PHE A 69 6.16 6.09 -0.01
CA PHE A 69 6.39 5.76 -1.42
C PHE A 69 6.06 6.94 -2.34
N VAL A 70 4.96 7.62 -2.10
CA VAL A 70 4.57 8.80 -2.90
C VAL A 70 5.64 9.88 -2.83
N HIS A 71 6.19 10.14 -1.65
CA HIS A 71 7.27 11.12 -1.48
C HIS A 71 8.59 10.65 -2.12
N THR A 72 9.00 9.43 -1.83
CA THR A 72 10.28 8.89 -2.29
C THR A 72 10.38 8.86 -3.82
N TYR A 73 9.29 8.51 -4.50
CA TYR A 73 9.26 8.39 -5.96
C TYR A 73 8.63 9.58 -6.66
N ALA A 74 8.45 10.69 -5.94
CA ALA A 74 7.94 11.97 -6.47
C ALA A 74 6.60 11.85 -7.20
N LEU A 75 5.70 11.01 -6.71
CA LEU A 75 4.40 10.75 -7.31
C LEU A 75 3.33 11.75 -6.89
N GLY A 76 3.61 12.59 -5.89
CA GLY A 76 2.66 13.54 -5.34
C GLY A 76 2.30 14.72 -6.25
N LYS A 77 2.99 14.87 -7.38
CA LYS A 77 2.66 15.88 -8.39
C LYS A 77 1.37 15.54 -9.15
N ASP A 78 0.99 14.28 -9.18
CA ASP A 78 -0.30 13.84 -9.72
C ASP A 78 -1.38 14.10 -8.66
N PRO A 79 -2.35 15.00 -8.94
CA PRO A 79 -3.41 15.29 -7.96
C PRO A 79 -4.25 14.06 -7.59
N ALA A 80 -4.44 13.14 -8.52
CA ALA A 80 -5.16 11.89 -8.25
C ALA A 80 -4.39 11.03 -7.25
N MET A 81 -3.08 10.90 -7.42
CA MET A 81 -2.24 10.16 -6.49
C MET A 81 -2.18 10.84 -5.12
N ALA A 82 -2.10 12.16 -5.08
CA ALA A 82 -2.12 12.92 -3.83
C ALA A 82 -3.42 12.68 -3.06
N TYR A 83 -4.56 12.64 -3.74
CA TYR A 83 -5.84 12.35 -3.11
C TYR A 83 -5.93 10.89 -2.68
N MET A 84 -5.51 9.96 -3.53
CA MET A 84 -5.48 8.53 -3.21
C MET A 84 -4.63 8.25 -1.96
N ALA A 85 -3.51 8.94 -1.80
CA ALA A 85 -2.67 8.81 -0.60
C ALA A 85 -3.45 9.18 0.67
N LYS A 86 -4.28 10.21 0.63
CA LYS A 86 -5.15 10.56 1.76
C LYS A 86 -6.19 9.48 2.04
N VAL A 87 -6.80 8.93 1.00
CA VAL A 87 -7.78 7.84 1.15
C VAL A 87 -7.14 6.63 1.83
N ILE A 88 -5.97 6.21 1.36
CA ILE A 88 -5.23 5.08 1.91
C ILE A 88 -4.79 5.37 3.35
N ARG A 89 -4.28 6.57 3.64
CA ARG A 89 -3.89 6.95 5.00
C ARG A 89 -5.07 6.86 5.97
N GLY A 90 -6.23 7.39 5.58
CA GLY A 90 -7.44 7.29 6.41
C GLY A 90 -7.91 5.86 6.61
N ALA A 91 -7.77 5.01 5.58
CA ALA A 91 -8.10 3.60 5.68
C ALA A 91 -7.14 2.82 6.60
N ASP A 92 -5.85 3.18 6.58
CA ASP A 92 -4.78 2.44 7.26
C ASP A 92 -4.51 2.90 8.69
N THR A 93 -4.88 4.14 9.03
CA THR A 93 -4.59 4.74 10.34
C THR A 93 -5.86 4.95 11.16
N ASP A 94 -5.72 5.54 12.35
CA ASP A 94 -6.86 5.86 13.22
C ASP A 94 -7.68 7.05 12.71
N ASP A 95 -7.16 7.81 11.74
CA ASP A 95 -7.83 8.98 11.15
C ASP A 95 -8.82 8.54 10.05
N LYS A 96 -9.84 7.78 10.44
CA LYS A 96 -10.79 7.14 9.52
C LYS A 96 -11.67 8.13 8.74
N ASP A 97 -11.80 9.35 9.24
CA ASP A 97 -12.64 10.38 8.61
C ASP A 97 -11.83 11.39 7.79
N LEU A 98 -10.56 11.07 7.51
CA LEU A 98 -9.69 11.92 6.69
C LEU A 98 -10.29 12.18 5.31
N THR A 99 -10.91 11.17 4.70
CA THR A 99 -11.71 11.31 3.48
C THR A 99 -13.01 10.53 3.60
N PRO A 100 -14.05 10.89 2.84
CA PRO A 100 -15.30 10.10 2.82
C PRO A 100 -15.10 8.66 2.37
N GLU A 101 -14.11 8.41 1.50
CA GLU A 101 -13.87 7.10 0.90
C GLU A 101 -13.11 6.14 1.82
N SER A 102 -12.36 6.64 2.80
CA SER A 102 -11.40 5.83 3.57
C SER A 102 -12.01 4.62 4.25
N ARG A 103 -13.17 4.77 4.91
CA ARG A 103 -13.82 3.65 5.61
C ARG A 103 -14.30 2.56 4.64
N GLY A 104 -14.81 2.96 3.48
CA GLY A 104 -15.24 2.03 2.46
C GLY A 104 -14.07 1.25 1.85
N VAL A 105 -12.96 1.93 1.61
CA VAL A 105 -11.73 1.30 1.10
C VAL A 105 -11.19 0.30 2.11
N GLU A 106 -11.15 0.66 3.38
CA GLU A 106 -10.75 -0.27 4.45
C GLU A 106 -11.63 -1.52 4.44
N ALA A 107 -12.95 -1.34 4.38
CA ALA A 107 -13.90 -2.45 4.39
C ALA A 107 -13.68 -3.39 3.21
N LEU A 108 -13.48 -2.86 2.00
CA LEU A 108 -13.24 -3.66 0.80
C LEU A 108 -11.92 -4.43 0.89
N LEU A 109 -10.85 -3.78 1.30
CA LEU A 109 -9.53 -4.43 1.39
C LEU A 109 -9.49 -5.46 2.52
N ASP A 110 -10.15 -5.21 3.64
CA ASP A 110 -10.31 -6.20 4.71
C ASP A 110 -11.17 -7.40 4.24
N GLY A 111 -12.16 -7.15 3.40
CA GLY A 111 -12.97 -8.21 2.79
C GLY A 111 -12.15 -9.11 1.87
N VAL A 112 -11.30 -8.51 1.03
CA VAL A 112 -10.37 -9.28 0.18
C VAL A 112 -9.42 -10.13 1.03
N ARG A 113 -8.91 -9.57 2.12
CA ARG A 113 -8.09 -10.31 3.08
C ARG A 113 -8.84 -11.51 3.65
N ALA A 114 -10.08 -11.32 4.07
CA ALA A 114 -10.91 -12.39 4.63
C ALA A 114 -11.13 -13.52 3.62
N LEU A 115 -11.29 -13.19 2.33
CA LEU A 115 -11.48 -14.18 1.27
C LEU A 115 -10.24 -15.03 0.99
N HIS A 116 -9.05 -14.47 1.15
CA HIS A 116 -7.81 -15.08 0.68
C HIS A 116 -6.84 -15.49 1.80
N HIS A 117 -7.07 -15.04 3.03
CA HIS A 117 -6.19 -15.42 4.15
C HIS A 117 -6.10 -16.95 4.30
N PRO A 118 -4.90 -17.53 4.45
CA PRO A 118 -3.60 -16.90 4.68
C PRO A 118 -2.75 -16.74 3.41
N ASN A 119 -3.32 -16.73 2.22
CA ASN A 119 -2.58 -16.63 0.95
C ASN A 119 -2.32 -15.17 0.60
N ASP A 120 -1.17 -14.65 1.01
CA ASP A 120 -0.81 -13.24 0.86
C ASP A 120 -0.64 -12.82 -0.60
N GLN A 121 -0.10 -13.68 -1.44
CA GLN A 121 0.08 -13.39 -2.88
C GLN A 121 -1.28 -13.30 -3.60
N GLU A 122 -2.22 -14.16 -3.30
CA GLU A 122 -3.57 -14.10 -3.88
C GLU A 122 -4.32 -12.87 -3.38
N GLN A 123 -4.19 -12.52 -2.10
CA GLN A 123 -4.77 -11.30 -1.56
C GLN A 123 -4.24 -10.07 -2.30
N ARG A 124 -2.95 -9.99 -2.54
CA ARG A 124 -2.32 -8.90 -3.30
C ARG A 124 -2.90 -8.81 -4.71
N ARG A 125 -2.98 -9.94 -5.42
CA ARG A 125 -3.51 -9.99 -6.79
C ARG A 125 -4.98 -9.58 -6.84
N ALA A 126 -5.79 -10.08 -5.90
CA ALA A 126 -7.22 -9.76 -5.82
C ALA A 126 -7.48 -8.29 -5.46
N SER A 127 -6.58 -7.65 -4.74
CA SER A 127 -6.68 -6.24 -4.38
C SER A 127 -6.36 -5.30 -5.54
N ARG A 128 -5.60 -5.77 -6.53
CA ARG A 128 -5.14 -4.94 -7.66
C ARG A 128 -6.28 -4.26 -8.42
N PRO A 129 -7.33 -4.96 -8.89
CA PRO A 129 -8.41 -4.30 -9.62
C PRO A 129 -9.21 -3.30 -8.75
N ILE A 130 -9.29 -3.54 -7.44
CA ILE A 130 -9.94 -2.60 -6.52
C ILE A 130 -9.13 -1.30 -6.43
N LEU A 131 -7.81 -1.42 -6.31
CA LEU A 131 -6.93 -0.26 -6.24
C LEU A 131 -6.83 0.48 -7.59
N ASP A 132 -6.87 -0.24 -8.71
CA ASP A 132 -7.00 0.37 -10.03
C ASP A 132 -8.28 1.19 -10.15
N ALA A 133 -9.40 0.65 -9.67
CA ALA A 133 -10.69 1.35 -9.66
C ALA A 133 -10.64 2.59 -8.76
N LEU A 134 -10.01 2.49 -7.59
CA LEU A 134 -9.86 3.63 -6.69
C LEU A 134 -9.03 4.74 -7.35
N TYR A 135 -7.94 4.41 -8.01
CA TYR A 135 -7.11 5.39 -8.70
C TYR A 135 -7.89 6.08 -9.84
N ALA A 136 -8.62 5.31 -10.65
CA ALA A 136 -9.47 5.85 -11.71
C ALA A 136 -10.55 6.78 -11.14
N TYR A 137 -11.16 6.42 -10.02
CA TYR A 137 -12.10 7.28 -9.30
C TYR A 137 -11.43 8.58 -8.88
N CYS A 138 -10.24 8.52 -8.30
CA CYS A 138 -9.49 9.71 -7.89
C CYS A 138 -9.17 10.63 -9.08
N GLN A 139 -8.82 10.06 -10.22
CA GLN A 139 -8.59 10.81 -11.46
C GLN A 139 -9.86 11.57 -11.89
N SER A 140 -11.01 10.90 -11.85
CA SER A 140 -12.29 11.54 -12.19
C SER A 140 -12.65 12.64 -11.21
N LYS A 141 -12.44 12.39 -9.91
CA LYS A 141 -12.77 13.35 -8.85
C LYS A 141 -11.95 14.64 -8.97
N VAL A 142 -10.64 14.55 -9.21
CA VAL A 142 -9.78 15.73 -9.30
C VAL A 142 -10.03 16.51 -10.58
N ARG A 143 -10.46 15.86 -11.68
CA ARG A 143 -10.83 16.55 -12.92
C ARG A 143 -12.15 17.32 -12.79
N ALA A 144 -13.07 16.83 -11.95
CA ALA A 144 -14.36 17.46 -11.71
C ALA A 144 -14.31 18.65 -10.73
N ALA A 145 -13.20 18.79 -10.01
CA ALA A 145 -13.03 19.84 -9.00
C ALA A 145 -12.68 21.19 -9.63
#